data_75ecae8f5681e9f90bedfa559e3a63c7
#
_entry.id   75ecae8f5681e9f90bedfa559e3a63c7
#
_cell.length_a   1.000
_cell.length_b   1.000
_cell.length_c   1.000
_cell.angle_alpha   90.00
_cell.angle_beta   90.00
_cell.angle_gamma   90.00
#
_symmetry.space_group_name_H-M   'P 1'
#
loop_
_entity.id
_entity.type
_entity.pdbx_description
1 polymer ?
#
loop_
_entity_poly.entity_id
_entity_poly.type
_entity_poly.pdbx_seq_one_letter_code
_entity_poly.pdbx_strand_id
1 'polypeptide(L)'
;MIIDCHMHSRGGETAKEVIAGLDARGIDRAVVCAPSGNRAGEKVREHTDFIARLAEETGGRVIPFAFVDCSYEGAVEEVERAVAGKGVKGIKIIPDRWHAWSEECQRVYEKVEELEVPILFHTGILWSWGDTSRFCRPCEFEIMMDYPKVRFAMAHIGWPWTDECLAVVGKIVYMRRGRKHEGPQAFVDLTPGTPPIYREEAVRRALAYVGEDLLLFGSDGRAGGTGNHVLQRDKALFEQMGLSPETQEKIFYKNTLIWLGEE
;
A
#
# COMPACT_ATOMS: atom_id res chain seq x y z
N MET A 1 -6.75 -17.60 -5.24
CA MET A 1 -6.40 -16.74 -4.07
C MET A 1 -6.67 -15.29 -4.42
N ILE A 2 -7.12 -14.50 -3.45
CA ILE A 2 -7.28 -13.04 -3.57
C ILE A 2 -6.62 -12.39 -2.35
N ILE A 3 -5.68 -11.49 -2.58
CA ILE A 3 -5.04 -10.71 -1.52
C ILE A 3 -5.36 -9.23 -1.78
N ASP A 4 -6.03 -8.59 -0.84
CA ASP A 4 -6.27 -7.15 -0.87
C ASP A 4 -5.04 -6.43 -0.30
N CYS A 5 -4.32 -5.68 -1.11
CA CYS A 5 -3.08 -5.00 -0.70
C CYS A 5 -3.31 -3.74 0.15
N HIS A 6 -4.57 -3.28 0.32
CA HIS A 6 -4.84 -2.00 0.94
C HIS A 6 -6.23 -1.91 1.58
N MET A 7 -6.27 -2.15 2.86
CA MET A 7 -7.44 -1.93 3.72
C MET A 7 -7.07 -1.11 4.96
N HIS A 8 -8.06 -0.53 5.59
CA HIS A 8 -7.88 0.28 6.81
C HIS A 8 -8.67 -0.26 7.99
N SER A 9 -8.02 -0.28 9.16
CA SER A 9 -8.69 -0.41 10.45
C SER A 9 -9.08 0.98 10.98
N ARG A 10 -10.16 1.02 11.76
CA ARG A 10 -10.54 2.19 12.57
C ARG A 10 -10.17 2.04 14.04
N GLY A 11 -9.73 0.83 14.43
CA GLY A 11 -9.54 0.45 15.82
C GLY A 11 -10.85 -0.03 16.44
N GLY A 12 -10.78 -1.16 17.12
CA GLY A 12 -11.91 -1.76 17.81
C GLY A 12 -12.65 -2.86 17.05
N GLU A 13 -12.26 -3.17 15.81
CA GLU A 13 -12.78 -4.33 15.09
C GLU A 13 -12.35 -5.62 15.79
N THR A 14 -13.27 -6.59 15.89
CA THR A 14 -12.96 -7.94 16.36
C THR A 14 -12.47 -8.83 15.21
N ALA A 15 -11.68 -9.84 15.51
CA ALA A 15 -11.26 -10.84 14.53
C ALA A 15 -12.45 -11.49 13.81
N LYS A 16 -13.53 -11.76 14.53
CA LYS A 16 -14.77 -12.31 13.95
C LYS A 16 -15.39 -11.38 12.90
N GLU A 17 -15.48 -10.10 13.19
CA GLU A 17 -16.00 -9.10 12.23
C GLU A 17 -15.11 -8.99 10.99
N VAL A 18 -13.79 -8.99 11.19
CA VAL A 18 -12.83 -8.92 10.09
C VAL A 18 -12.90 -10.14 9.20
N ILE A 19 -12.89 -11.35 9.78
CA ILE A 19 -13.02 -12.61 9.03
C ILE A 19 -14.34 -12.62 8.25
N ALA A 20 -15.47 -12.31 8.90
CA ALA A 20 -16.75 -12.24 8.22
C ALA A 20 -16.77 -11.21 7.09
N GLY A 21 -16.12 -10.07 7.27
CA GLY A 21 -15.98 -9.03 6.26
C GLY A 21 -15.13 -9.48 5.06
N LEU A 22 -14.04 -10.20 5.28
CA LEU A 22 -13.21 -10.77 4.22
C LEU A 22 -13.98 -11.84 3.44
N ASP A 23 -14.64 -12.78 4.15
CA ASP A 23 -15.42 -13.86 3.55
C ASP A 23 -16.56 -13.32 2.68
N ALA A 24 -17.31 -12.33 3.18
CA ALA A 24 -18.41 -11.71 2.44
C ALA A 24 -17.96 -11.05 1.14
N ARG A 25 -16.69 -10.65 1.04
CA ARG A 25 -16.10 -10.02 -0.14
C ARG A 25 -15.31 -10.98 -1.02
N GLY A 26 -15.11 -12.23 -0.57
CA GLY A 26 -14.32 -13.25 -1.29
C GLY A 26 -12.81 -12.95 -1.28
N ILE A 27 -12.31 -12.35 -0.19
CA ILE A 27 -10.91 -12.00 0.01
C ILE A 27 -10.27 -13.02 0.95
N ASP A 28 -9.19 -13.67 0.53
CA ASP A 28 -8.50 -14.68 1.32
C ASP A 28 -7.60 -14.05 2.40
N ARG A 29 -6.82 -13.04 2.05
CA ARG A 29 -5.94 -12.28 2.95
C ARG A 29 -6.01 -10.80 2.63
N ALA A 30 -5.70 -9.95 3.60
CA ALA A 30 -5.64 -8.50 3.36
C ALA A 30 -4.52 -7.83 4.14
N VAL A 31 -3.81 -6.92 3.49
CA VAL A 31 -3.00 -5.91 4.16
C VAL A 31 -3.96 -4.93 4.84
N VAL A 32 -3.86 -4.83 6.16
CA VAL A 32 -4.68 -3.92 6.94
C VAL A 32 -3.80 -2.91 7.65
N CYS A 33 -3.95 -1.66 7.25
CA CYS A 33 -3.24 -0.54 7.86
C CYS A 33 -3.83 -0.21 9.23
N ALA A 34 -2.98 -0.01 10.21
CA ALA A 34 -3.36 0.45 11.53
C ALA A 34 -4.13 1.78 11.46
N PRO A 35 -4.96 2.11 12.49
CA PRO A 35 -5.68 3.38 12.52
C PRO A 35 -4.76 4.58 12.37
N SER A 36 -5.12 5.53 11.48
CA SER A 36 -4.33 6.72 11.16
C SER A 36 -4.71 7.98 11.95
N GLY A 37 -5.74 7.90 12.77
CA GLY A 37 -6.11 8.98 13.70
C GLY A 37 -5.15 9.02 14.88
N ASN A 38 -4.73 10.21 15.32
CA ASN A 38 -3.75 10.36 16.39
C ASN A 38 -2.36 9.77 16.05
N ARG A 39 -1.51 10.59 15.47
CA ARG A 39 -0.29 10.18 14.75
C ARG A 39 0.99 10.25 15.58
N ALA A 40 0.90 10.43 16.89
CA ALA A 40 2.07 10.59 17.74
C ALA A 40 1.89 9.93 19.13
N GLY A 41 3.03 9.65 19.75
CA GLY A 41 3.11 9.18 21.12
C GLY A 41 2.51 7.80 21.37
N GLU A 42 1.91 7.65 22.56
CA GLU A 42 1.36 6.37 23.03
C GLU A 42 0.26 5.82 22.12
N LYS A 43 -0.52 6.68 21.47
CA LYS A 43 -1.59 6.26 20.54
C LYS A 43 -1.09 5.54 19.31
N VAL A 44 0.04 5.91 18.77
CA VAL A 44 0.68 5.19 17.65
C VAL A 44 1.01 3.77 18.08
N ARG A 45 1.58 3.61 19.27
CA ARG A 45 1.92 2.29 19.84
C ARG A 45 0.67 1.44 20.09
N GLU A 46 -0.38 2.02 20.66
CA GLU A 46 -1.68 1.32 20.85
C GLU A 46 -2.24 0.83 19.51
N HIS A 47 -2.18 1.64 18.46
CA HIS A 47 -2.66 1.28 17.13
C HIS A 47 -1.82 0.16 16.49
N THR A 48 -0.50 0.22 16.64
CA THR A 48 0.40 -0.86 16.20
C THR A 48 0.12 -2.16 16.95
N ASP A 49 -0.01 -2.10 18.28
CA ASP A 49 -0.32 -3.27 19.11
C ASP A 49 -1.70 -3.86 18.78
N PHE A 50 -2.66 -2.99 18.47
CA PHE A 50 -3.99 -3.42 18.03
C PHE A 50 -3.93 -4.22 16.72
N ILE A 51 -3.26 -3.68 15.68
CA ILE A 51 -3.23 -4.34 14.37
C ILE A 51 -2.41 -5.64 14.41
N ALA A 52 -1.34 -5.69 15.19
CA ALA A 52 -0.54 -6.89 15.40
C ALA A 52 -1.36 -8.01 16.06
N ARG A 53 -2.08 -7.68 17.14
CA ARG A 53 -2.99 -8.63 17.82
C ARG A 53 -4.11 -9.10 16.89
N LEU A 54 -4.72 -8.20 16.13
CA LEU A 54 -5.77 -8.54 15.15
C LEU A 54 -5.27 -9.54 14.11
N ALA A 55 -4.02 -9.40 13.67
CA ALA A 55 -3.40 -10.33 12.74
C ALA A 55 -3.24 -11.74 13.35
N GLU A 56 -2.80 -11.84 14.59
CA GLU A 56 -2.71 -13.11 15.34
C GLU A 56 -4.08 -13.76 15.49
N GLU A 57 -5.07 -13.00 15.96
CA GLU A 57 -6.44 -13.48 16.21
C GLU A 57 -7.18 -13.92 14.94
N THR A 58 -6.81 -13.37 13.76
CA THR A 58 -7.38 -13.78 12.46
C THR A 58 -6.66 -14.95 11.82
N GLY A 59 -5.66 -15.56 12.48
CA GLY A 59 -4.90 -16.68 11.94
C GLY A 59 -4.11 -16.35 10.69
N GLY A 60 -3.61 -15.11 10.57
CA GLY A 60 -2.80 -14.66 9.44
C GLY A 60 -3.62 -14.21 8.20
N ARG A 61 -4.94 -14.10 8.30
CA ARG A 61 -5.76 -13.50 7.25
C ARG A 61 -5.55 -11.99 7.15
N VAL A 62 -5.24 -11.33 8.25
CA VAL A 62 -4.76 -9.95 8.29
C VAL A 62 -3.25 -9.93 8.21
N ILE A 63 -2.71 -9.17 7.27
CA ILE A 63 -1.29 -8.83 7.13
C ILE A 63 -1.13 -7.43 7.74
N PRO A 64 -0.52 -7.30 8.93
CA PRO A 64 -0.54 -6.04 9.67
C PRO A 64 0.46 -5.03 9.11
N PHE A 65 -0.01 -3.81 8.82
CA PHE A 65 0.82 -2.67 8.49
C PHE A 65 0.70 -1.58 9.56
N ALA A 66 1.81 -1.12 10.10
CA ALA A 66 1.82 0.01 11.01
C ALA A 66 1.58 1.32 10.24
N PHE A 67 0.85 2.25 10.83
CA PHE A 67 0.77 3.61 10.33
C PHE A 67 1.93 4.43 10.90
N VAL A 68 2.69 5.09 10.03
CA VAL A 68 3.86 5.90 10.41
C VAL A 68 3.70 7.33 9.93
N ASP A 69 3.79 8.27 10.85
CA ASP A 69 3.96 9.70 10.56
C ASP A 69 5.44 10.05 10.72
N CYS A 70 6.12 10.34 9.61
CA CYS A 70 7.55 10.60 9.61
C CYS A 70 7.95 11.85 10.42
N SER A 71 7.02 12.79 10.61
CA SER A 71 7.27 14.00 11.42
C SER A 71 7.25 13.75 12.93
N TYR A 72 6.88 12.56 13.36
CA TYR A 72 6.92 12.18 14.76
C TYR A 72 8.35 11.81 15.18
N GLU A 73 8.85 12.41 16.26
CA GLU A 73 10.23 12.21 16.74
C GLU A 73 10.58 10.74 17.02
N GLY A 74 9.61 9.94 17.48
CA GLY A 74 9.76 8.51 17.75
C GLY A 74 9.39 7.59 16.57
N ALA A 75 9.34 8.10 15.33
CA ALA A 75 8.88 7.31 14.16
C ALA A 75 9.83 6.14 13.85
N VAL A 76 11.13 6.35 13.92
CA VAL A 76 12.14 5.31 13.63
C VAL A 76 12.08 4.19 14.66
N GLU A 77 12.02 4.53 15.95
CA GLU A 77 11.92 3.57 17.06
C GLU A 77 10.59 2.80 16.99
N GLU A 78 9.51 3.46 16.55
CA GLU A 78 8.23 2.78 16.38
C GLU A 78 8.24 1.80 15.19
N VAL A 79 8.89 2.13 14.10
CA VAL A 79 9.07 1.19 12.98
C VAL A 79 9.85 -0.05 13.45
N GLU A 80 10.96 0.13 14.14
CA GLU A 80 11.73 -0.99 14.68
C GLU A 80 10.90 -1.83 15.67
N ARG A 81 10.21 -1.19 16.60
CA ARG A 81 9.32 -1.88 17.56
C ARG A 81 8.19 -2.65 16.86
N ALA A 82 7.56 -2.03 15.86
CA ALA A 82 6.46 -2.63 15.12
C ALA A 82 6.90 -3.88 14.37
N VAL A 83 8.00 -3.80 13.64
CA VAL A 83 8.47 -4.90 12.79
C VAL A 83 9.16 -5.97 13.62
N ALA A 84 10.23 -5.63 14.33
CA ALA A 84 11.03 -6.61 15.08
C ALA A 84 10.34 -7.09 16.35
N GLY A 85 9.58 -6.22 17.03
CA GLY A 85 8.94 -6.53 18.31
C GLY A 85 7.52 -7.06 18.23
N LYS A 86 6.75 -6.71 17.20
CA LYS A 86 5.31 -7.03 17.09
C LYS A 86 4.94 -7.83 15.83
N GLY A 87 5.91 -8.13 14.96
CA GLY A 87 5.67 -8.93 13.76
C GLY A 87 4.83 -8.23 12.68
N VAL A 88 4.77 -6.90 12.70
CA VAL A 88 4.18 -6.10 11.63
C VAL A 88 4.96 -6.33 10.33
N LYS A 89 4.25 -6.43 9.22
CA LYS A 89 4.81 -6.87 7.93
C LYS A 89 5.17 -5.74 6.96
N GLY A 90 4.80 -4.52 7.30
CA GLY A 90 5.09 -3.35 6.48
C GLY A 90 4.55 -2.08 7.13
N ILE A 91 4.76 -0.95 6.46
CA ILE A 91 4.31 0.35 6.97
C ILE A 91 3.44 1.09 5.97
N LYS A 92 2.46 1.83 6.46
CA LYS A 92 1.64 2.80 5.72
C LYS A 92 2.11 4.20 6.04
N ILE A 93 2.38 5.00 5.01
CA ILE A 93 2.76 6.41 5.12
C ILE A 93 1.76 7.26 4.33
N ILE A 94 1.26 8.32 4.96
CA ILE A 94 0.39 9.33 4.35
C ILE A 94 1.04 10.69 4.54
N PRO A 95 1.77 11.21 3.56
CA PRO A 95 2.30 12.57 3.60
C PRO A 95 1.15 13.57 3.53
N ASP A 96 0.97 14.44 4.51
CA ASP A 96 -0.10 15.43 4.51
C ASP A 96 0.36 16.85 4.90
N ARG A 97 1.58 16.99 5.41
CA ARG A 97 2.19 18.26 5.85
C ARG A 97 3.72 18.29 5.73
N TRP A 98 4.32 17.25 5.18
CA TRP A 98 5.75 17.11 4.95
C TRP A 98 6.01 16.43 3.61
N HIS A 99 7.13 16.73 3.00
CA HIS A 99 7.53 16.14 1.72
C HIS A 99 8.16 14.76 1.92
N ALA A 100 7.93 13.84 0.98
CA ALA A 100 8.50 12.50 1.05
C ALA A 100 10.05 12.47 1.07
N TRP A 101 10.68 13.51 0.54
CA TRP A 101 12.13 13.69 0.53
C TRP A 101 12.68 14.42 1.78
N SER A 102 11.84 14.77 2.76
CA SER A 102 12.31 15.44 3.98
C SER A 102 13.24 14.56 4.81
N GLU A 103 14.12 15.15 5.58
CA GLU A 103 15.13 14.43 6.38
C GLU A 103 14.50 13.45 7.39
N GLU A 104 13.36 13.82 7.96
CA GLU A 104 12.61 12.97 8.88
C GLU A 104 12.12 11.69 8.19
N CYS A 105 11.68 11.80 6.93
CA CYS A 105 11.26 10.66 6.15
C CYS A 105 12.43 9.76 5.78
N GLN A 106 13.56 10.35 5.40
CA GLN A 106 14.74 9.59 5.01
C GLN A 106 15.23 8.68 6.14
N ARG A 107 15.23 9.14 7.39
CA ARG A 107 15.56 8.30 8.55
C ARG A 107 14.60 7.10 8.71
N VAL A 108 13.33 7.30 8.42
CA VAL A 108 12.35 6.21 8.42
C VAL A 108 12.63 5.22 7.28
N TYR A 109 12.97 5.71 6.09
CA TYR A 109 13.27 4.84 4.93
C TYR A 109 14.55 4.02 5.15
N GLU A 110 15.59 4.60 5.75
CA GLU A 110 16.80 3.87 6.15
C GLU A 110 16.47 2.69 7.08
N LYS A 111 15.60 2.91 8.08
CA LYS A 111 15.17 1.85 8.99
C LYS A 111 14.31 0.80 8.29
N VAL A 112 13.43 1.20 7.40
CA VAL A 112 12.61 0.27 6.60
C VAL A 112 13.48 -0.58 5.67
N GLU A 113 14.50 0.02 5.06
CA GLU A 113 15.48 -0.71 4.23
C GLU A 113 16.28 -1.73 5.04
N GLU A 114 16.71 -1.34 6.25
CA GLU A 114 17.41 -2.25 7.19
C GLU A 114 16.54 -3.46 7.56
N LEU A 115 15.26 -3.24 7.82
CA LEU A 115 14.30 -4.27 8.21
C LEU A 115 13.69 -5.04 7.03
N GLU A 116 13.99 -4.62 5.80
CA GLU A 116 13.54 -5.24 4.54
C GLU A 116 12.00 -5.41 4.42
N VAL A 117 11.22 -4.51 5.02
CA VAL A 117 9.75 -4.52 4.95
C VAL A 117 9.22 -3.55 3.88
N PRO A 118 8.04 -3.82 3.30
CA PRO A 118 7.47 -2.94 2.27
C PRO A 118 6.83 -1.68 2.85
N ILE A 119 6.74 -0.64 1.98
CA ILE A 119 5.99 0.59 2.25
C ILE A 119 4.77 0.67 1.34
N LEU A 120 3.64 1.06 1.92
CA LEU A 120 2.46 1.52 1.19
C LEU A 120 2.33 3.04 1.36
N PHE A 121 2.65 3.80 0.31
CA PHE A 121 2.45 5.25 0.29
C PHE A 121 1.03 5.61 -0.14
N HIS A 122 0.41 6.58 0.54
CA HIS A 122 -0.71 7.28 -0.06
C HIS A 122 -0.17 8.20 -1.17
N THR A 123 -0.76 8.14 -2.34
CA THR A 123 -0.45 9.04 -3.47
C THR A 123 -1.74 9.54 -4.11
N GLY A 124 -1.67 10.70 -4.75
CA GLY A 124 -2.85 11.31 -5.36
C GLY A 124 -3.59 12.28 -4.43
N ILE A 125 -4.88 12.47 -4.68
CA ILE A 125 -5.72 13.34 -3.87
C ILE A 125 -5.90 12.74 -2.46
N LEU A 126 -5.59 13.52 -1.45
CA LEU A 126 -5.88 13.18 -0.07
C LEU A 126 -7.18 13.88 0.36
N TRP A 127 -8.20 13.08 0.65
CA TRP A 127 -9.52 13.56 1.06
C TRP A 127 -9.51 14.01 2.52
N SER A 128 -8.78 15.08 2.80
CA SER A 128 -8.68 15.72 4.10
C SER A 128 -8.82 17.25 3.96
N TRP A 129 -9.05 17.93 5.08
CA TRP A 129 -9.08 19.40 5.08
C TRP A 129 -7.69 19.99 4.87
N GLY A 130 -7.62 21.08 4.10
CA GLY A 130 -6.41 21.84 3.85
C GLY A 130 -5.69 21.46 2.56
N ASP A 131 -4.54 22.07 2.32
CA ASP A 131 -3.69 21.87 1.13
C ASP A 131 -2.72 20.70 1.40
N THR A 132 -3.26 19.50 1.50
CA THR A 132 -2.52 18.29 1.87
C THR A 132 -2.06 17.47 0.66
N SER A 133 -2.85 17.45 -0.41
CA SER A 133 -2.58 16.61 -1.59
C SER A 133 -1.29 16.94 -2.31
N ARG A 134 -0.76 18.17 -2.16
CA ARG A 134 0.52 18.55 -2.77
C ARG A 134 1.69 17.69 -2.28
N PHE A 135 1.62 17.16 -1.06
CA PHE A 135 2.63 16.29 -0.48
C PHE A 135 2.49 14.83 -0.94
N CYS A 136 1.37 14.49 -1.60
CA CYS A 136 1.07 13.16 -2.10
C CYS A 136 1.30 13.03 -3.62
N ARG A 137 2.00 13.96 -4.24
CA ARG A 137 2.32 13.87 -5.66
C ARG A 137 3.28 12.72 -5.93
N PRO A 138 3.03 11.89 -6.95
CA PRO A 138 3.87 10.73 -7.23
C PRO A 138 5.36 11.05 -7.42
N CYS A 139 5.72 12.21 -8.00
CA CYS A 139 7.12 12.60 -8.16
C CYS A 139 7.88 12.81 -6.85
N GLU A 140 7.19 13.06 -5.75
CA GLU A 140 7.81 13.14 -4.40
C GLU A 140 8.51 11.83 -4.01
N PHE A 141 8.06 10.70 -4.55
CA PHE A 141 8.57 9.36 -4.21
C PHE A 141 9.75 8.91 -5.08
N GLU A 142 10.26 9.75 -5.99
CA GLU A 142 11.52 9.48 -6.67
C GLU A 142 12.71 9.33 -5.71
N ILE A 143 12.63 9.92 -4.51
CA ILE A 143 13.61 9.76 -3.44
C ILE A 143 13.85 8.28 -3.07
N MET A 144 12.87 7.40 -3.32
CA MET A 144 13.03 5.97 -3.05
C MET A 144 14.12 5.32 -3.90
N MET A 145 14.63 5.99 -4.93
CA MET A 145 15.78 5.51 -5.71
C MET A 145 17.08 5.47 -4.90
N ASP A 146 17.15 6.18 -3.79
CA ASP A 146 18.28 6.17 -2.87
C ASP A 146 18.25 5.00 -1.87
N TYR A 147 17.15 4.21 -1.87
CA TYR A 147 16.91 3.06 -0.99
C TYR A 147 16.76 1.77 -1.80
N PRO A 148 17.85 1.17 -2.30
CA PRO A 148 17.83 0.13 -3.32
C PRO A 148 17.17 -1.19 -2.90
N LYS A 149 17.01 -1.46 -1.61
CA LYS A 149 16.37 -2.70 -1.12
C LYS A 149 14.89 -2.53 -0.80
N VAL A 150 14.37 -1.30 -0.81
CA VAL A 150 12.98 -1.04 -0.44
C VAL A 150 12.01 -1.52 -1.53
N ARG A 151 10.96 -2.21 -1.11
CA ARG A 151 9.77 -2.48 -1.91
C ARG A 151 8.69 -1.49 -1.49
N PHE A 152 8.11 -0.76 -2.43
CA PHE A 152 7.05 0.16 -2.10
C PHE A 152 5.91 0.15 -3.12
N ALA A 153 4.72 0.51 -2.69
CA ALA A 153 3.54 0.67 -3.54
C ALA A 153 3.00 2.09 -3.45
N MET A 154 2.65 2.66 -4.60
CA MET A 154 1.97 3.95 -4.72
C MET A 154 0.47 3.73 -4.87
N ALA A 155 -0.30 4.17 -3.88
CA ALA A 155 -1.74 3.96 -3.81
C ALA A 155 -2.52 4.74 -4.89
N HIS A 156 -3.69 4.20 -5.28
CA HIS A 156 -4.68 4.88 -6.12
C HIS A 156 -4.20 5.25 -7.52
N ILE A 157 -3.17 4.58 -8.03
CA ILE A 157 -2.51 4.93 -9.31
C ILE A 157 -2.09 6.42 -9.31
N GLY A 158 -1.92 7.03 -8.14
CA GLY A 158 -1.57 8.44 -8.00
C GLY A 158 -2.63 9.44 -8.49
N TRP A 159 -3.91 9.03 -8.63
CA TRP A 159 -4.96 9.89 -9.20
C TRP A 159 -5.07 11.24 -8.47
N PRO A 160 -5.17 12.41 -9.19
CA PRO A 160 -5.32 12.58 -10.63
C PRO A 160 -4.00 12.60 -11.41
N TRP A 161 -2.85 12.48 -10.78
CA TRP A 161 -1.53 12.50 -11.39
C TRP A 161 -1.08 11.10 -11.85
N THR A 162 -1.98 10.39 -12.52
CA THR A 162 -1.76 8.99 -12.96
C THR A 162 -0.53 8.85 -13.85
N ASP A 163 -0.35 9.73 -14.82
CA ASP A 163 0.80 9.69 -15.73
C ASP A 163 2.11 9.95 -14.99
N GLU A 164 2.10 10.81 -13.98
CA GLU A 164 3.25 11.06 -13.10
C GLU A 164 3.60 9.82 -12.27
N CYS A 165 2.60 9.15 -11.70
CA CYS A 165 2.78 7.89 -10.97
C CYS A 165 3.42 6.83 -11.86
N LEU A 166 2.88 6.64 -13.05
CA LEU A 166 3.41 5.66 -14.00
C LEU A 166 4.81 6.04 -14.49
N ALA A 167 5.09 7.33 -14.69
CA ALA A 167 6.42 7.80 -15.09
C ALA A 167 7.48 7.49 -14.02
N VAL A 168 7.17 7.70 -12.73
CA VAL A 168 8.08 7.36 -11.61
C VAL A 168 8.36 5.86 -11.57
N VAL A 169 7.32 5.02 -11.64
CA VAL A 169 7.50 3.55 -11.69
C VAL A 169 8.30 3.13 -12.91
N GLY A 170 7.96 3.67 -14.09
CA GLY A 170 8.67 3.36 -15.34
C GLY A 170 10.14 3.78 -15.29
N LYS A 171 10.48 4.94 -14.70
CA LYS A 171 11.85 5.36 -14.46
C LYS A 171 12.61 4.35 -13.61
N ILE A 172 12.03 3.91 -12.49
CA ILE A 172 12.65 2.92 -11.59
C ILE A 172 12.87 1.59 -12.34
N VAL A 173 11.88 1.10 -13.07
CA VAL A 173 12.01 -0.13 -13.89
C VAL A 173 13.13 -0.01 -14.90
N TYR A 174 13.20 1.12 -15.62
CA TYR A 174 14.25 1.37 -16.60
C TYR A 174 15.64 1.38 -15.96
N MET A 175 15.80 2.08 -14.85
CA MET A 175 17.08 2.21 -14.14
C MET A 175 17.55 0.86 -13.56
N ARG A 176 16.63 0.04 -13.04
CA ARG A 176 16.93 -1.31 -12.55
C ARG A 176 17.43 -2.24 -13.66
N ARG A 177 16.84 -2.17 -14.86
CA ARG A 177 17.31 -2.95 -16.02
C ARG A 177 18.77 -2.62 -16.34
N GLY A 178 19.17 -1.37 -16.27
CA GLY A 178 20.55 -0.93 -16.47
C GLY A 178 21.52 -1.36 -15.37
N ARG A 179 21.01 -1.72 -14.19
CA ARG A 179 21.78 -2.14 -13.00
C ARG A 179 21.60 -3.63 -12.63
N LYS A 180 21.35 -4.50 -13.60
CA LYS A 180 21.13 -5.95 -13.37
C LYS A 180 20.01 -6.25 -12.37
N HIS A 181 18.95 -5.43 -12.38
CA HIS A 181 17.81 -5.48 -11.47
C HIS A 181 18.09 -5.06 -10.01
N GLU A 182 19.22 -4.48 -9.71
CA GLU A 182 19.47 -3.81 -8.43
C GLU A 182 18.73 -2.49 -8.35
N GLY A 183 18.23 -2.16 -7.14
CA GLY A 183 17.47 -0.94 -6.87
C GLY A 183 16.08 -1.21 -6.31
N PRO A 184 15.35 -0.16 -5.87
CA PRO A 184 14.04 -0.30 -5.24
C PRO A 184 13.03 -0.95 -6.18
N GLN A 185 12.04 -1.60 -5.61
CA GLN A 185 10.92 -2.17 -6.37
C GLN A 185 9.67 -1.33 -6.16
N ALA A 186 9.20 -0.70 -7.22
CA ALA A 186 7.99 0.12 -7.20
C ALA A 186 6.80 -0.64 -7.76
N PHE A 187 5.70 -0.59 -7.04
CA PHE A 187 4.41 -1.17 -7.43
C PHE A 187 3.33 -0.10 -7.51
N VAL A 188 2.30 -0.37 -8.27
CA VAL A 188 1.12 0.49 -8.40
C VAL A 188 -0.07 -0.21 -7.75
N ASP A 189 -0.58 0.38 -6.70
CA ASP A 189 -1.79 -0.09 -6.05
C ASP A 189 -3.01 0.46 -6.80
N LEU A 190 -3.86 -0.44 -7.27
CA LEU A 190 -5.06 -0.15 -8.05
C LEU A 190 -6.29 0.20 -7.20
N THR A 191 -6.14 0.52 -5.92
CA THR A 191 -7.28 0.90 -5.08
C THR A 191 -8.10 2.07 -5.64
N PRO A 192 -9.41 2.15 -5.35
CA PRO A 192 -10.31 3.12 -5.96
C PRO A 192 -10.20 4.52 -5.35
N GLY A 193 -9.03 5.15 -5.38
CA GLY A 193 -8.90 6.60 -5.26
C GLY A 193 -9.30 7.31 -6.56
N THR A 194 -9.22 6.59 -7.66
CA THR A 194 -9.63 7.05 -9.00
C THR A 194 -11.15 6.96 -9.15
N PRO A 195 -11.85 8.05 -9.49
CA PRO A 195 -13.28 7.99 -9.77
C PRO A 195 -13.63 6.96 -10.86
N PRO A 196 -14.76 6.27 -10.77
CA PRO A 196 -15.12 5.17 -11.69
C PRO A 196 -15.04 5.54 -13.18
N ILE A 197 -15.34 6.78 -13.53
CA ILE A 197 -15.31 7.27 -14.93
C ILE A 197 -13.91 7.30 -15.53
N TYR A 198 -12.84 7.31 -14.72
CA TYR A 198 -11.44 7.33 -15.18
C TYR A 198 -10.72 5.99 -14.97
N ARG A 199 -11.36 5.04 -14.26
CA ARG A 199 -10.68 3.84 -13.78
C ARG A 199 -10.17 2.95 -14.91
N GLU A 200 -10.99 2.66 -15.90
CA GLU A 200 -10.61 1.79 -17.01
C GLU A 200 -9.39 2.36 -17.75
N GLU A 201 -9.41 3.65 -18.07
CA GLU A 201 -8.31 4.31 -18.75
C GLU A 201 -7.02 4.28 -17.94
N ALA A 202 -7.10 4.56 -16.63
CA ALA A 202 -5.93 4.51 -15.74
C ALA A 202 -5.32 3.11 -15.68
N VAL A 203 -6.15 2.07 -15.55
CA VAL A 203 -5.68 0.67 -15.55
C VAL A 203 -5.08 0.27 -16.89
N ARG A 204 -5.69 0.66 -18.02
CA ARG A 204 -5.14 0.41 -19.37
C ARG A 204 -3.76 1.05 -19.55
N ARG A 205 -3.59 2.29 -19.11
CA ARG A 205 -2.30 2.99 -19.18
C ARG A 205 -1.25 2.30 -18.30
N ALA A 206 -1.63 1.89 -17.09
CA ALA A 206 -0.74 1.17 -16.20
C ALA A 206 -0.26 -0.16 -16.82
N LEU A 207 -1.18 -0.98 -17.32
CA LEU A 207 -0.84 -2.23 -18.02
C LEU A 207 0.05 -1.99 -19.25
N ALA A 208 -0.26 -0.99 -20.06
CA ALA A 208 0.47 -0.72 -21.28
C ALA A 208 1.89 -0.19 -21.04
N TYR A 209 2.12 0.55 -19.96
CA TYR A 209 3.39 1.24 -19.74
C TYR A 209 4.31 0.54 -18.73
N VAL A 210 3.79 0.15 -17.56
CA VAL A 210 4.59 -0.49 -16.50
C VAL A 210 4.45 -2.01 -16.50
N GLY A 211 3.40 -2.55 -17.13
CA GLY A 211 3.16 -3.98 -17.25
C GLY A 211 2.37 -4.58 -16.09
N GLU A 212 1.99 -5.85 -16.26
CA GLU A 212 1.11 -6.58 -15.33
C GLU A 212 1.80 -7.00 -14.03
N ASP A 213 3.15 -7.11 -14.02
CA ASP A 213 3.94 -7.63 -12.90
C ASP A 213 4.08 -6.63 -11.73
N LEU A 214 3.64 -5.39 -11.91
CA LEU A 214 3.80 -4.32 -10.93
C LEU A 214 2.47 -3.79 -10.38
N LEU A 215 1.34 -4.38 -10.76
CA LEU A 215 0.01 -3.93 -10.37
C LEU A 215 -0.52 -4.77 -9.21
N LEU A 216 -1.04 -4.10 -8.19
CA LEU A 216 -1.59 -4.71 -6.99
C LEU A 216 -3.09 -4.44 -6.89
N PHE A 217 -3.88 -5.47 -6.63
CA PHE A 217 -5.29 -5.32 -6.29
C PHE A 217 -5.46 -4.84 -4.85
N GLY A 218 -6.31 -3.85 -4.63
CA GLY A 218 -6.72 -3.40 -3.32
C GLY A 218 -8.08 -2.71 -3.33
N SER A 219 -8.74 -2.64 -2.18
CA SER A 219 -10.08 -2.10 -2.08
C SER A 219 -10.17 -0.72 -1.43
N ASP A 220 -9.18 -0.29 -0.68
CA ASP A 220 -9.23 0.87 0.22
C ASP A 220 -10.42 0.79 1.21
N GLY A 221 -10.82 -0.44 1.49
CA GLY A 221 -11.98 -0.75 2.31
C GLY A 221 -11.65 -0.79 3.81
N ARG A 222 -12.73 -0.88 4.62
CA ARG A 222 -12.59 -1.12 6.06
C ARG A 222 -12.45 -2.60 6.35
N ALA A 223 -11.61 -2.96 7.30
CA ALA A 223 -11.32 -4.35 7.64
C ALA A 223 -12.59 -5.15 7.99
N GLY A 224 -13.46 -4.65 8.88
CA GLY A 224 -14.73 -5.29 9.27
C GLY A 224 -15.93 -5.00 8.36
N GLY A 225 -15.74 -4.27 7.24
CA GLY A 225 -16.83 -3.88 6.35
C GLY A 225 -17.26 -5.00 5.41
N THR A 226 -18.56 -5.09 5.10
CA THR A 226 -19.12 -6.09 4.17
C THR A 226 -19.56 -5.49 2.82
N GLY A 227 -19.71 -4.17 2.71
CA GLY A 227 -20.35 -3.49 1.59
C GLY A 227 -19.44 -3.01 0.47
N ASN A 228 -18.14 -3.35 0.49
CA ASN A 228 -17.22 -2.93 -0.55
C ASN A 228 -17.10 -4.00 -1.65
N HIS A 229 -17.63 -3.71 -2.83
CA HIS A 229 -17.68 -4.62 -3.99
C HIS A 229 -16.58 -4.35 -5.03
N VAL A 230 -15.41 -3.81 -4.61
CA VAL A 230 -14.32 -3.47 -5.53
C VAL A 230 -13.83 -4.72 -6.27
N LEU A 231 -13.67 -5.86 -5.60
CA LEU A 231 -13.23 -7.09 -6.24
C LEU A 231 -14.14 -7.50 -7.41
N GLN A 232 -15.46 -7.47 -7.22
CA GLN A 232 -16.42 -7.85 -8.26
C GLN A 232 -16.38 -6.87 -9.44
N ARG A 233 -16.25 -5.58 -9.14
CA ARG A 233 -16.11 -4.54 -10.19
C ARG A 233 -14.81 -4.70 -10.97
N ASP A 234 -13.71 -4.97 -10.30
CA ASP A 234 -12.41 -5.14 -10.95
C ASP A 234 -12.35 -6.45 -11.77
N LYS A 235 -12.94 -7.53 -11.26
CA LYS A 235 -13.10 -8.77 -12.06
C LYS A 235 -13.88 -8.50 -13.34
N ALA A 236 -15.03 -7.84 -13.25
CA ALA A 236 -15.83 -7.49 -14.43
C ALA A 236 -15.07 -6.57 -15.39
N LEU A 237 -14.36 -5.57 -14.88
CA LEU A 237 -13.51 -4.69 -15.68
C LEU A 237 -12.39 -5.45 -16.39
N PHE A 238 -11.68 -6.34 -15.70
CA PHE A 238 -10.58 -7.11 -16.28
C PHE A 238 -11.06 -8.10 -17.34
N GLU A 239 -12.23 -8.72 -17.14
CA GLU A 239 -12.90 -9.54 -18.14
C GLU A 239 -13.28 -8.70 -19.38
N GLN A 240 -13.89 -7.53 -19.19
CA GLN A 240 -14.22 -6.60 -20.27
C GLN A 240 -12.97 -6.13 -21.03
N MET A 241 -11.85 -5.94 -20.33
CA MET A 241 -10.56 -5.57 -20.93
C MET A 241 -9.88 -6.74 -21.65
N GLY A 242 -10.37 -7.97 -21.49
CA GLY A 242 -9.79 -9.17 -22.07
C GLY A 242 -8.48 -9.62 -21.41
N LEU A 243 -8.28 -9.32 -20.11
CA LEU A 243 -7.09 -9.77 -19.41
C LEU A 243 -7.09 -11.29 -19.23
N SER A 244 -5.94 -11.92 -19.50
CA SER A 244 -5.79 -13.35 -19.32
C SER A 244 -5.98 -13.76 -17.85
N PRO A 245 -6.37 -15.01 -17.56
CA PRO A 245 -6.41 -15.52 -16.19
C PRO A 245 -5.07 -15.38 -15.46
N GLU A 246 -3.95 -15.55 -16.18
CA GLU A 246 -2.61 -15.39 -15.61
C GLU A 246 -2.33 -13.94 -15.18
N THR A 247 -2.66 -12.96 -16.04
CA THR A 247 -2.57 -11.53 -15.71
C THR A 247 -3.43 -11.19 -14.49
N GLN A 248 -4.66 -11.72 -14.44
CA GLN A 248 -5.55 -11.49 -13.30
C GLN A 248 -4.98 -12.10 -12.01
N GLU A 249 -4.40 -13.30 -12.05
CA GLU A 249 -3.74 -13.91 -10.89
C GLU A 249 -2.56 -13.07 -10.40
N LYS A 250 -1.74 -12.51 -11.29
CA LYS A 250 -0.66 -11.61 -10.93
C LYS A 250 -1.19 -10.41 -10.15
N ILE A 251 -2.20 -9.74 -10.67
CA ILE A 251 -2.77 -8.53 -10.06
C ILE A 251 -3.47 -8.88 -8.73
N PHE A 252 -4.24 -9.97 -8.68
CA PHE A 252 -5.05 -10.31 -7.51
C PHE A 252 -4.26 -10.87 -6.33
N TYR A 253 -3.06 -11.45 -6.54
CA TYR A 253 -2.29 -11.97 -5.40
C TYR A 253 -0.78 -12.15 -5.61
N LYS A 254 -0.30 -12.60 -6.79
CA LYS A 254 1.12 -12.95 -6.98
C LYS A 254 2.03 -11.75 -6.75
N ASN A 255 1.70 -10.62 -7.36
CA ASN A 255 2.48 -9.39 -7.20
C ASN A 255 2.47 -8.89 -5.74
N THR A 256 1.36 -9.09 -5.03
CA THR A 256 1.28 -8.73 -3.61
C THR A 256 2.21 -9.59 -2.77
N LEU A 257 2.35 -10.89 -3.08
CA LEU A 257 3.33 -11.75 -2.40
C LEU A 257 4.76 -11.28 -2.66
N ILE A 258 5.11 -10.93 -3.91
CA ILE A 258 6.43 -10.36 -4.26
C ILE A 258 6.67 -9.06 -3.47
N TRP A 259 5.70 -8.15 -3.47
CA TRP A 259 5.81 -6.90 -2.74
C TRP A 259 6.00 -7.10 -1.23
N LEU A 260 5.32 -8.09 -0.64
CA LEU A 260 5.48 -8.47 0.77
C LEU A 260 6.80 -9.20 1.06
N GLY A 261 7.46 -9.77 0.05
CA GLY A 261 8.65 -10.62 0.22
C GLY A 261 8.30 -12.02 0.73
N GLU A 262 7.13 -12.53 0.35
CA GLU A 262 6.60 -13.86 0.74
C GLU A 262 6.73 -14.90 -0.40
N GLU A 263 7.64 -14.75 -1.34
CA GLU A 263 7.96 -15.75 -2.36
C GLU A 263 8.94 -16.82 -1.88
#